data_8e86456aac4abd9b9cbd8dd86f78b1f0
#
_entry.id   8e86456aac4abd9b9cbd8dd86f78b1f0
#
_cell.length_a   1.000
_cell.length_b   1.000
_cell.length_c   1.000
_cell.angle_alpha   90.00
_cell.angle_beta   90.00
_cell.angle_gamma   90.00
#
_symmetry.space_group_name_H-M   'P 1'
#
loop_
_entity.id
_entity.type
_entity.pdbx_description
1 polymer ?
#
loop_
_entity_poly.entity_id
_entity_poly.type
_entity_poly.pdbx_seq_one_letter_code
_entity_poly.pdbx_strand_id
1 'polypeptide(L)'
;MATRDGSDETYVVGLCNRILGESALTQHRFDWLLGDPGAGGLRVKLPVDAYWPGHQLVVEYRELQHDQLTPHFDKPDRLTVSGVHRGKQRALYDARRDTGIPAQGLRLVIIRPSDLDADNRGRLRRSEESDLAALQKILARDSDEDRVTDTFRTWLLAGGWTPVAPADPWTDLEAVRGEERLICEAKGRTSEKGIDADIAYGQLLRRMTSQDPHTRYALVVPSSSAKAATRVPAHVRWLLRIDVYEVTDDNQVRPLTH
;
A
#
# COMPACT_ATOMS: atom_id res chain seq x y z
N MET A 1 32.07 -11.68 -20.93
CA MET A 1 31.03 -10.93 -20.22
C MET A 1 29.74 -11.75 -20.32
N ALA A 2 29.26 -12.31 -19.23
CA ALA A 2 27.99 -13.02 -19.24
C ALA A 2 26.90 -12.00 -19.58
N THR A 3 26.13 -12.26 -20.61
CA THR A 3 24.92 -11.52 -20.94
C THR A 3 23.97 -11.65 -19.79
N ARG A 4 23.62 -10.54 -19.17
CA ARG A 4 22.66 -10.48 -18.08
C ARG A 4 21.29 -10.90 -18.64
N ASP A 5 20.83 -12.11 -18.34
CA ASP A 5 19.52 -12.58 -18.76
C ASP A 5 18.42 -11.80 -18.04
N GLY A 6 17.64 -11.04 -18.80
CA GLY A 6 16.49 -10.27 -18.33
C GLY A 6 16.83 -8.96 -17.58
N SER A 7 15.83 -8.13 -17.41
CA SER A 7 15.87 -6.89 -16.62
C SER A 7 15.87 -7.20 -15.11
N ASP A 8 16.21 -6.19 -14.27
CA ASP A 8 16.07 -6.33 -12.82
C ASP A 8 14.60 -6.49 -12.42
N GLU A 9 13.66 -5.85 -13.13
CA GLU A 9 12.21 -6.09 -13.02
C GLU A 9 11.86 -7.58 -13.21
N THR A 10 12.32 -8.19 -14.31
CA THR A 10 12.06 -9.61 -14.60
C THR A 10 12.60 -10.53 -13.50
N TYR A 11 13.78 -10.22 -12.98
CA TYR A 11 14.38 -10.96 -11.87
C TYR A 11 13.55 -10.88 -10.61
N VAL A 12 13.12 -9.67 -10.21
CA VAL A 12 12.28 -9.42 -9.03
C VAL A 12 10.93 -10.10 -9.15
N VAL A 13 10.26 -9.99 -10.30
CA VAL A 13 8.98 -10.67 -10.58
C VAL A 13 9.14 -12.18 -10.49
N GLY A 14 10.25 -12.73 -11.01
CA GLY A 14 10.55 -14.16 -10.90
C GLY A 14 10.68 -14.66 -9.44
N LEU A 15 11.31 -13.86 -8.56
CA LEU A 15 11.37 -14.16 -7.14
C LEU A 15 9.99 -14.06 -6.46
N CYS A 16 9.20 -13.05 -6.79
CA CYS A 16 7.83 -12.91 -6.29
C CYS A 16 6.95 -14.09 -6.70
N ASN A 17 7.05 -14.59 -7.94
CA ASN A 17 6.34 -15.78 -8.40
C ASN A 17 6.65 -17.01 -7.52
N ARG A 18 7.89 -17.17 -7.14
CA ARG A 18 8.32 -18.29 -6.26
C ARG A 18 7.77 -18.16 -4.84
N ILE A 19 7.76 -16.94 -4.31
CA ILE A 19 7.23 -16.65 -2.95
C ILE A 19 5.72 -16.88 -2.91
N LEU A 20 4.99 -16.40 -3.93
CA LEU A 20 3.54 -16.44 -3.99
C LEU A 20 2.98 -17.78 -4.52
N GLY A 21 3.83 -18.62 -5.15
CA GLY A 21 3.40 -19.89 -5.74
C GLY A 21 2.50 -19.73 -6.98
N GLU A 22 2.44 -18.53 -7.55
CA GLU A 22 1.63 -18.17 -8.72
C GLU A 22 2.48 -17.38 -9.71
N SER A 23 2.22 -17.52 -11.01
CA SER A 23 2.88 -16.72 -12.04
C SER A 23 2.12 -15.42 -12.29
N ALA A 24 2.84 -14.29 -12.28
CA ALA A 24 2.27 -12.99 -12.55
C ALA A 24 1.80 -12.82 -14.01
N LEU A 25 0.76 -12.02 -14.18
CA LEU A 25 0.45 -11.38 -15.46
C LEU A 25 1.34 -10.14 -15.59
N THR A 26 2.43 -10.26 -16.36
CA THR A 26 3.39 -9.15 -16.56
C THR A 26 2.84 -8.12 -17.55
N GLN A 27 3.18 -6.84 -17.36
CA GLN A 27 2.73 -5.72 -18.19
C GLN A 27 1.21 -5.69 -18.36
N HIS A 28 0.49 -6.13 -17.33
CA HIS A 28 -0.98 -6.17 -17.34
C HIS A 28 -1.57 -4.77 -17.44
N ARG A 29 -2.73 -4.64 -18.14
CA ARG A 29 -3.39 -3.36 -18.37
C ARG A 29 -4.84 -3.41 -17.94
N PHE A 30 -5.15 -2.77 -16.87
CA PHE A 30 -6.52 -2.61 -16.38
C PHE A 30 -7.30 -1.60 -17.24
N ASP A 31 -8.60 -1.84 -17.45
CA ASP A 31 -9.45 -0.96 -18.25
C ASP A 31 -9.63 0.44 -17.64
N TRP A 32 -9.58 0.52 -16.34
CA TRP A 32 -9.74 1.74 -15.57
C TRP A 32 -8.43 2.53 -15.38
N LEU A 33 -7.25 1.93 -15.53
CA LEU A 33 -5.96 2.58 -15.31
C LEU A 33 -5.48 3.25 -16.61
N LEU A 34 -5.89 4.50 -16.81
CA LEU A 34 -5.70 5.22 -18.06
C LEU A 34 -4.64 6.32 -17.94
N GLY A 35 -3.81 6.45 -18.98
CA GLY A 35 -2.93 7.60 -19.18
C GLY A 35 -3.69 8.87 -19.58
N ASP A 36 -2.94 9.93 -19.88
CA ASP A 36 -3.52 11.17 -20.38
C ASP A 36 -4.01 11.02 -21.81
N PRO A 37 -5.00 11.82 -22.25
CA PRO A 37 -5.47 11.77 -23.62
C PRO A 37 -4.37 12.25 -24.59
N GLY A 38 -4.16 11.48 -25.68
CA GLY A 38 -3.33 11.92 -26.80
C GLY A 38 -4.00 13.02 -27.63
N ALA A 39 -3.33 13.46 -28.68
CA ALA A 39 -3.83 14.52 -29.57
C ALA A 39 -5.23 14.23 -30.19
N GLY A 40 -5.60 12.95 -30.29
CA GLY A 40 -6.92 12.50 -30.75
C GLY A 40 -7.95 12.25 -29.62
N GLY A 41 -7.68 12.62 -28.38
CA GLY A 41 -8.56 12.39 -27.23
C GLY A 41 -8.55 10.97 -26.68
N LEU A 42 -7.90 10.02 -27.34
CA LEU A 42 -7.79 8.64 -26.90
C LEU A 42 -6.82 8.52 -25.72
N ARG A 43 -7.22 7.75 -24.70
CA ARG A 43 -6.38 7.40 -23.54
C ARG A 43 -5.84 5.98 -23.70
N VAL A 44 -4.56 5.80 -23.44
CA VAL A 44 -3.91 4.49 -23.46
C VAL A 44 -3.95 3.91 -22.04
N LYS A 45 -4.27 2.62 -21.91
CA LYS A 45 -4.20 1.90 -20.65
C LYS A 45 -2.73 1.83 -20.17
N LEU A 46 -2.47 2.22 -18.95
CA LEU A 46 -1.14 2.14 -18.35
C LEU A 46 -0.85 0.68 -17.97
N PRO A 47 0.32 0.15 -18.29
CA PRO A 47 0.72 -1.17 -17.82
C PRO A 47 1.09 -1.10 -16.34
N VAL A 48 0.94 -2.22 -15.65
CA VAL A 48 1.60 -2.51 -14.38
C VAL A 48 2.66 -3.58 -14.59
N ASP A 49 3.74 -3.56 -13.80
CA ASP A 49 4.86 -4.49 -14.05
C ASP A 49 4.43 -5.93 -13.83
N ALA A 50 3.73 -6.23 -12.73
CA ALA A 50 3.24 -7.56 -12.44
C ALA A 50 1.92 -7.54 -11.64
N TYR A 51 1.00 -8.45 -11.98
CA TYR A 51 -0.28 -8.63 -11.30
C TYR A 51 -0.54 -10.11 -11.01
N TRP A 52 -0.86 -10.43 -9.76
CA TRP A 52 -1.26 -11.78 -9.30
C TRP A 52 -2.74 -11.77 -8.95
N PRO A 53 -3.63 -12.27 -9.82
CA PRO A 53 -5.08 -12.26 -9.58
C PRO A 53 -5.48 -13.01 -8.32
N GLY A 54 -4.87 -14.17 -8.04
CA GLY A 54 -5.16 -14.99 -6.86
C GLY A 54 -4.83 -14.31 -5.53
N HIS A 55 -3.92 -13.35 -5.56
CA HIS A 55 -3.51 -12.55 -4.40
C HIS A 55 -4.07 -11.13 -4.41
N GLN A 56 -4.81 -10.73 -5.45
CA GLN A 56 -5.25 -9.35 -5.70
C GLN A 56 -4.11 -8.32 -5.56
N LEU A 57 -2.89 -8.74 -5.94
CA LEU A 57 -1.64 -8.04 -5.71
C LEU A 57 -1.06 -7.50 -7.01
N VAL A 58 -0.71 -6.23 -7.02
CA VAL A 58 0.11 -5.58 -8.04
C VAL A 58 1.46 -5.25 -7.44
N VAL A 59 2.53 -5.56 -8.16
CA VAL A 59 3.89 -5.15 -7.81
C VAL A 59 4.44 -4.24 -8.90
N GLU A 60 5.02 -3.11 -8.51
CA GLU A 60 5.77 -2.17 -9.34
C GLU A 60 7.23 -2.16 -8.92
N TYR A 61 8.15 -2.41 -9.85
CA TYR A 61 9.58 -2.27 -9.62
C TYR A 61 10.06 -0.90 -10.08
N ARG A 62 10.39 -0.01 -9.13
CA ARG A 62 10.78 1.37 -9.44
C ARG A 62 12.29 1.55 -9.31
N GLU A 63 12.97 1.67 -10.44
CA GLU A 63 14.40 1.98 -10.50
C GLU A 63 14.69 3.39 -9.95
N LEU A 64 15.94 3.66 -9.52
CA LEU A 64 16.39 4.98 -9.04
C LEU A 64 16.14 6.12 -10.02
N GLN A 65 16.09 5.83 -11.33
CA GLN A 65 15.76 6.82 -12.37
C GLN A 65 14.32 7.37 -12.25
N HIS A 66 13.44 6.73 -11.49
CA HIS A 66 12.09 7.23 -11.22
C HIS A 66 12.11 8.42 -10.25
N ASP A 67 13.11 8.49 -9.36
CA ASP A 67 13.23 9.53 -8.32
C ASP A 67 14.19 10.67 -8.70
N GLN A 68 14.97 10.54 -9.79
CA GLN A 68 15.95 11.56 -10.22
C GLN A 68 15.79 11.92 -11.69
N LEU A 69 15.82 13.23 -11.98
CA LEU A 69 15.93 13.76 -13.35
C LEU A 69 17.24 13.30 -13.97
N THR A 70 17.18 12.45 -14.99
CA THR A 70 18.35 12.00 -15.74
C THR A 70 18.52 12.86 -17.01
N PRO A 71 19.53 13.73 -17.08
CA PRO A 71 19.71 14.68 -18.19
C PRO A 71 19.80 14.05 -19.57
N HIS A 72 20.14 12.75 -19.66
CA HIS A 72 20.30 12.06 -20.93
C HIS A 72 18.96 11.54 -21.52
N PHE A 73 17.93 11.31 -20.68
CA PHE A 73 16.59 10.83 -21.10
C PHE A 73 15.53 11.93 -21.10
N ASP A 74 15.71 12.97 -20.30
CA ASP A 74 14.81 14.11 -20.20
C ASP A 74 15.28 15.22 -21.13
N LYS A 75 15.06 15.06 -22.44
CA LYS A 75 15.38 16.11 -23.43
C LYS A 75 14.47 17.32 -23.14
N PRO A 76 15.03 18.52 -22.85
CA PRO A 76 14.25 19.70 -22.45
C PRO A 76 13.30 20.20 -23.54
N ASP A 77 13.48 19.79 -24.79
CA ASP A 77 12.75 20.33 -25.96
C ASP A 77 11.57 19.41 -26.40
N ARG A 78 11.25 18.33 -25.70
CA ARG A 78 10.18 17.42 -26.09
C ARG A 78 9.15 17.22 -25.00
N LEU A 79 7.97 17.82 -25.19
CA LEU A 79 6.81 17.56 -24.34
C LEU A 79 6.15 16.23 -24.73
N THR A 80 5.67 15.52 -23.73
CA THR A 80 4.89 14.28 -23.87
C THR A 80 3.43 14.61 -24.18
N VAL A 81 2.61 13.60 -24.40
CA VAL A 81 1.15 13.75 -24.58
C VAL A 81 0.46 14.45 -23.41
N SER A 82 1.06 14.42 -22.22
CA SER A 82 0.58 15.13 -21.02
C SER A 82 0.98 16.63 -20.99
N GLY A 83 1.63 17.14 -22.04
CA GLY A 83 2.11 18.52 -22.08
C GLY A 83 3.27 18.85 -21.12
N VAL A 84 3.91 17.82 -20.56
CA VAL A 84 5.02 17.93 -19.60
C VAL A 84 6.22 17.11 -20.05
N HIS A 85 7.38 17.36 -19.47
CA HIS A 85 8.59 16.56 -19.71
C HIS A 85 8.42 15.11 -19.25
N ARG A 86 9.15 14.19 -19.87
CA ARG A 86 9.00 12.73 -19.67
C ARG A 86 9.12 12.29 -18.20
N GLY A 87 10.06 12.84 -17.45
CA GLY A 87 10.20 12.56 -16.01
C GLY A 87 8.97 12.97 -15.21
N LYS A 88 8.41 14.17 -15.50
CA LYS A 88 7.18 14.64 -14.86
C LYS A 88 5.95 13.80 -15.25
N GLN A 89 5.87 13.36 -16.51
CA GLN A 89 4.81 12.43 -16.94
C GLN A 89 4.90 11.10 -16.20
N ARG A 90 6.13 10.57 -16.01
CA ARG A 90 6.35 9.34 -15.24
C ARG A 90 5.84 9.50 -13.82
N ALA A 91 6.25 10.55 -13.12
CA ALA A 91 5.79 10.83 -11.76
C ALA A 91 4.25 10.96 -11.65
N LEU A 92 3.61 11.59 -12.65
CA LEU A 92 2.14 11.67 -12.73
C LEU A 92 1.49 10.30 -12.89
N TYR A 93 2.08 9.42 -13.72
CA TYR A 93 1.54 8.08 -13.95
C TYR A 93 1.81 7.14 -12.77
N ASP A 94 2.95 7.30 -12.08
CA ASP A 94 3.22 6.59 -10.84
C ASP A 94 2.24 7.01 -9.74
N ALA A 95 2.01 8.31 -9.53
CA ALA A 95 0.99 8.80 -8.62
C ALA A 95 -0.42 8.28 -8.97
N ARG A 96 -0.73 8.14 -10.26
CA ARG A 96 -2.01 7.58 -10.72
C ARG A 96 -2.15 6.09 -10.41
N ARG A 97 -1.06 5.30 -10.48
CA ARG A 97 -1.03 3.91 -10.02
C ARG A 97 -1.18 3.85 -8.50
N ASP A 98 -0.43 4.68 -7.78
CA ASP A 98 -0.42 4.72 -6.31
C ASP A 98 -1.82 5.00 -5.74
N THR A 99 -2.62 5.79 -6.44
CA THR A 99 -3.99 6.11 -6.03
C THR A 99 -5.02 5.15 -6.63
N GLY A 100 -4.89 4.84 -7.92
CA GLY A 100 -5.90 4.10 -8.65
C GLY A 100 -5.95 2.62 -8.33
N ILE A 101 -4.81 1.97 -8.08
CA ILE A 101 -4.75 0.54 -7.80
C ILE A 101 -5.42 0.20 -6.45
N PRO A 102 -5.07 0.87 -5.33
CA PRO A 102 -5.77 0.65 -4.06
C PRO A 102 -7.26 1.01 -4.10
N ALA A 103 -7.64 2.06 -4.84
CA ALA A 103 -9.05 2.45 -4.99
C ALA A 103 -9.93 1.37 -5.66
N GLN A 104 -9.32 0.38 -6.34
CA GLN A 104 -10.02 -0.79 -6.89
C GLN A 104 -9.97 -2.02 -5.98
N GLY A 105 -9.56 -1.85 -4.73
CA GLY A 105 -9.41 -2.96 -3.78
C GLY A 105 -8.24 -3.89 -4.08
N LEU A 106 -7.30 -3.46 -4.92
CA LEU A 106 -6.08 -4.21 -5.23
C LEU A 106 -4.95 -3.71 -4.33
N ARG A 107 -4.18 -4.64 -3.81
CA ARG A 107 -2.96 -4.34 -3.06
C ARG A 107 -1.86 -3.88 -4.02
N LEU A 108 -1.18 -2.77 -3.72
CA LEU A 108 -0.03 -2.28 -4.49
C LEU A 108 1.23 -2.36 -3.62
N VAL A 109 2.23 -3.08 -4.10
CA VAL A 109 3.56 -3.15 -3.49
C VAL A 109 4.58 -2.52 -4.43
N ILE A 110 5.32 -1.54 -3.93
CA ILE A 110 6.39 -0.87 -4.66
C ILE A 110 7.72 -1.42 -4.15
N ILE A 111 8.49 -2.01 -5.05
CA ILE A 111 9.83 -2.53 -4.76
C ILE A 111 10.86 -1.63 -5.43
N ARG A 112 11.86 -1.21 -4.67
CA ARG A 112 12.98 -0.39 -5.14
C ARG A 112 14.30 -1.14 -5.05
N PRO A 113 15.32 -0.75 -5.82
CA PRO A 113 16.66 -1.31 -5.67
C PRO A 113 17.21 -1.22 -4.25
N SER A 114 16.86 -0.15 -3.50
CA SER A 114 17.25 0.04 -2.10
C SER A 114 16.68 -1.01 -1.13
N ASP A 115 15.64 -1.71 -1.54
CA ASP A 115 14.99 -2.75 -0.73
C ASP A 115 15.69 -4.12 -0.88
N LEU A 116 16.60 -4.22 -1.85
CA LEU A 116 17.33 -5.44 -2.25
C LEU A 116 18.85 -5.23 -2.24
N ASP A 117 19.61 -6.26 -2.55
CA ASP A 117 21.07 -6.12 -2.69
C ASP A 117 21.42 -5.39 -3.99
N ALA A 118 21.60 -4.09 -3.88
CA ALA A 118 21.95 -3.21 -4.99
C ALA A 118 23.29 -2.49 -4.78
N ASP A 119 23.91 -2.09 -5.88
CA ASP A 119 25.08 -1.22 -5.86
C ASP A 119 24.67 0.27 -5.70
N ASN A 120 25.64 1.16 -5.53
CA ASN A 120 25.44 2.60 -5.37
C ASN A 120 24.78 3.30 -6.59
N ARG A 121 24.64 2.57 -7.70
CA ARG A 121 23.96 3.02 -8.92
C ARG A 121 22.55 2.45 -9.05
N GLY A 122 22.08 1.73 -8.02
CA GLY A 122 20.78 1.09 -8.02
C GLY A 122 20.68 -0.14 -8.92
N ARG A 123 21.79 -0.79 -9.25
CA ARG A 123 21.82 -2.00 -10.06
C ARG A 123 21.85 -3.20 -9.13
N LEU A 124 20.92 -4.14 -9.25
CA LEU A 124 20.87 -5.32 -8.41
C LEU A 124 22.09 -6.21 -8.64
N ARG A 125 22.70 -6.69 -7.56
CA ARG A 125 23.74 -7.73 -7.61
C ARG A 125 23.15 -9.09 -7.86
N ARG A 126 21.83 -9.24 -7.67
CA ARG A 126 21.04 -10.47 -7.80
C ARG A 126 21.53 -11.57 -6.86
N SER A 127 21.68 -11.21 -5.59
CA SER A 127 21.97 -12.14 -4.50
C SER A 127 20.69 -12.87 -4.10
N GLU A 128 20.36 -13.96 -4.80
CA GLU A 128 19.05 -14.62 -4.77
C GLU A 128 18.54 -14.91 -3.35
N GLU A 129 19.38 -15.47 -2.48
CA GLU A 129 19.00 -15.80 -1.10
C GLU A 129 18.64 -14.57 -0.29
N SER A 130 19.46 -13.52 -0.37
CA SER A 130 19.23 -12.23 0.31
C SER A 130 17.98 -11.53 -0.23
N ASP A 131 17.84 -11.50 -1.56
CA ASP A 131 16.72 -10.85 -2.22
C ASP A 131 15.39 -11.57 -1.96
N LEU A 132 15.38 -12.91 -1.94
CA LEU A 132 14.23 -13.71 -1.53
C LEU A 132 13.81 -13.39 -0.09
N ALA A 133 14.77 -13.35 0.85
CA ALA A 133 14.46 -13.04 2.24
C ALA A 133 13.92 -11.62 2.42
N ALA A 134 14.43 -10.65 1.66
CA ALA A 134 13.93 -9.27 1.65
C ALA A 134 12.51 -9.20 1.08
N LEU A 135 12.27 -9.82 -0.08
CA LEU A 135 10.95 -9.84 -0.73
C LEU A 135 9.90 -10.57 0.11
N GLN A 136 10.27 -11.69 0.76
CA GLN A 136 9.38 -12.38 1.70
C GLN A 136 8.91 -11.45 2.83
N LYS A 137 9.81 -10.62 3.39
CA LYS A 137 9.45 -9.64 4.42
C LYS A 137 8.55 -8.54 3.90
N ILE A 138 8.83 -8.02 2.69
CA ILE A 138 8.04 -6.96 2.05
C ILE A 138 6.63 -7.48 1.77
N LEU A 139 6.51 -8.64 1.15
CA LEU A 139 5.24 -9.24 0.81
C LEU A 139 4.43 -9.69 2.06
N ALA A 140 5.13 -10.13 3.12
CA ALA A 140 4.50 -10.52 4.38
C ALA A 140 3.97 -9.32 5.20
N ARG A 141 4.62 -8.14 5.11
CA ARG A 141 4.15 -6.93 5.84
C ARG A 141 2.72 -6.58 5.46
N ASP A 142 2.45 -6.54 4.16
CA ASP A 142 1.12 -6.19 3.67
C ASP A 142 0.10 -7.33 3.93
N SER A 143 0.54 -8.61 3.88
CA SER A 143 -0.34 -9.74 4.25
C SER A 143 -0.70 -9.74 5.74
N ASP A 144 0.14 -9.18 6.62
CA ASP A 144 -0.21 -9.03 8.04
C ASP A 144 -1.20 -7.88 8.27
N GLU A 145 -1.14 -6.79 7.49
CA GLU A 145 -2.14 -5.72 7.53
C GLU A 145 -3.51 -6.23 7.03
N ASP A 146 -3.52 -7.01 5.93
CA ASP A 146 -4.74 -7.68 5.46
C ASP A 146 -5.30 -8.62 6.53
N ARG A 147 -4.45 -9.43 7.18
CA ARG A 147 -4.86 -10.30 8.29
C ARG A 147 -5.48 -9.52 9.44
N VAL A 148 -4.86 -8.40 9.84
CA VAL A 148 -5.35 -7.53 10.91
C VAL A 148 -6.70 -6.94 10.53
N THR A 149 -6.83 -6.43 9.31
CA THR A 149 -8.07 -5.84 8.79
C THR A 149 -9.20 -6.86 8.70
N ASP A 150 -8.95 -8.04 8.15
CA ASP A 150 -9.96 -9.10 7.98
C ASP A 150 -10.38 -9.71 9.31
N THR A 151 -9.45 -9.89 10.24
CA THR A 151 -9.76 -10.33 11.60
C THR A 151 -10.66 -9.30 12.30
N PHE A 152 -10.34 -8.01 12.19
CA PHE A 152 -11.14 -6.96 12.79
C PHE A 152 -12.52 -6.83 12.13
N ARG A 153 -12.60 -6.98 10.81
CA ARG A 153 -13.87 -7.03 10.06
C ARG A 153 -14.76 -8.17 10.56
N THR A 154 -14.20 -9.35 10.74
CA THR A 154 -14.93 -10.51 11.25
C THR A 154 -15.45 -10.26 12.67
N TRP A 155 -14.63 -9.67 13.53
CA TRP A 155 -15.01 -9.28 14.89
C TRP A 155 -16.13 -8.23 14.91
N LEU A 156 -16.09 -7.24 14.04
CA LEU A 156 -17.15 -6.24 13.89
C LEU A 156 -18.46 -6.89 13.46
N LEU A 157 -18.44 -7.79 12.46
CA LEU A 157 -19.62 -8.53 12.03
C LEU A 157 -20.25 -9.32 13.18
N ALA A 158 -19.44 -10.01 13.98
CA ALA A 158 -19.91 -10.74 15.17
C ALA A 158 -20.49 -9.79 16.23
N GLY A 159 -20.03 -8.55 16.30
CA GLY A 159 -20.51 -7.47 17.17
C GLY A 159 -21.74 -6.71 16.62
N GLY A 160 -22.36 -7.19 15.53
CA GLY A 160 -23.55 -6.58 14.92
C GLY A 160 -23.26 -5.34 14.06
N TRP A 161 -21.99 -5.10 13.72
CA TRP A 161 -21.61 -4.06 12.76
C TRP A 161 -21.75 -4.57 11.32
N THR A 162 -22.10 -3.69 10.41
CA THR A 162 -22.17 -3.97 8.96
C THR A 162 -21.05 -3.20 8.27
N PRO A 163 -20.03 -3.89 7.73
CA PRO A 163 -19.03 -3.24 6.89
C PRO A 163 -19.67 -2.61 5.66
N VAL A 164 -19.25 -1.39 5.33
CA VAL A 164 -19.74 -0.63 4.17
C VAL A 164 -18.55 -0.17 3.31
N ALA A 165 -18.82 0.20 2.07
CA ALA A 165 -17.80 0.80 1.23
C ALA A 165 -17.36 2.13 1.85
N PRO A 166 -16.05 2.33 2.11
CA PRO A 166 -15.57 3.57 2.69
C PRO A 166 -15.90 4.78 1.82
N ALA A 167 -16.33 5.86 2.46
CA ALA A 167 -16.57 7.13 1.77
C ALA A 167 -15.26 7.79 1.30
N ASP A 168 -14.18 7.61 2.07
CA ASP A 168 -12.81 7.97 1.70
C ASP A 168 -12.07 6.70 1.23
N PRO A 169 -11.61 6.65 -0.05
CA PRO A 169 -10.92 5.48 -0.60
C PRO A 169 -9.62 5.10 0.11
N TRP A 170 -9.11 5.96 0.99
CA TRP A 170 -7.93 5.71 1.80
C TRP A 170 -8.23 5.11 3.17
N THR A 171 -9.49 4.85 3.47
CA THR A 171 -9.92 4.21 4.72
C THR A 171 -9.84 2.69 4.57
N ASP A 172 -9.14 2.02 5.49
CA ASP A 172 -8.94 0.57 5.41
C ASP A 172 -10.24 -0.21 5.67
N LEU A 173 -11.07 0.29 6.58
CA LEU A 173 -12.36 -0.31 6.89
C LEU A 173 -13.34 0.73 7.44
N GLU A 174 -14.58 0.66 6.99
CA GLU A 174 -15.70 1.42 7.51
C GLU A 174 -16.85 0.50 7.84
N ALA A 175 -17.53 0.73 8.98
CA ALA A 175 -18.67 -0.08 9.40
C ALA A 175 -19.73 0.78 10.09
N VAL A 176 -20.99 0.33 10.02
CA VAL A 176 -22.15 0.99 10.64
C VAL A 176 -22.90 0.02 11.54
N ARG A 177 -23.49 0.54 12.63
CA ARG A 177 -24.38 -0.20 13.53
C ARG A 177 -25.47 0.74 14.06
N GLY A 178 -26.70 0.61 13.52
CA GLY A 178 -27.75 1.59 13.79
C GLY A 178 -27.31 2.99 13.32
N GLU A 179 -27.25 3.95 14.25
CA GLU A 179 -26.77 5.31 13.97
C GLU A 179 -25.24 5.45 14.13
N GLU A 180 -24.59 4.47 14.72
CA GLU A 180 -23.14 4.49 14.94
C GLU A 180 -22.37 4.22 13.64
N ARG A 181 -21.28 4.96 13.45
CA ARG A 181 -20.33 4.80 12.33
C ARG A 181 -18.92 4.67 12.88
N LEU A 182 -18.17 3.69 12.38
CA LEU A 182 -16.79 3.45 12.76
C LEU A 182 -15.90 3.54 11.52
N ILE A 183 -14.90 4.41 11.58
CA ILE A 183 -13.88 4.61 10.54
C ILE A 183 -12.57 4.07 11.08
N CYS A 184 -11.96 3.12 10.38
CA CYS A 184 -10.81 2.37 10.88
C CYS A 184 -9.57 2.59 10.02
N GLU A 185 -8.45 2.66 10.70
CA GLU A 185 -7.10 2.54 10.14
C GLU A 185 -6.46 1.30 10.72
N ALA A 186 -5.95 0.42 9.88
CA ALA A 186 -5.25 -0.80 10.28
C ALA A 186 -3.76 -0.69 9.98
N LYS A 187 -2.93 -1.37 10.78
CA LYS A 187 -1.50 -1.52 10.51
C LYS A 187 -1.07 -2.96 10.73
N GLY A 188 -0.25 -3.44 9.82
CA GLY A 188 0.39 -4.74 9.92
C GLY A 188 1.63 -4.73 10.81
N ARG A 189 2.32 -5.86 10.84
CA ARG A 189 3.61 -6.00 11.54
C ARG A 189 4.70 -5.20 10.87
N THR A 190 5.44 -4.43 11.65
CA THR A 190 6.53 -3.59 11.16
C THR A 190 7.71 -3.56 12.12
N SER A 191 8.90 -3.24 11.61
CA SER A 191 10.09 -2.96 12.42
C SER A 191 10.03 -1.56 13.08
N GLU A 192 9.31 -0.61 12.46
CA GLU A 192 9.25 0.79 12.87
C GLU A 192 7.95 1.16 13.60
N LYS A 193 7.55 0.32 14.55
CA LYS A 193 6.26 0.36 15.26
C LYS A 193 5.85 1.74 15.76
N GLY A 194 6.82 2.56 16.17
CA GLY A 194 6.56 3.91 16.65
C GLY A 194 6.15 4.87 15.55
N ILE A 195 6.88 4.86 14.44
CA ILE A 195 6.63 5.72 13.27
C ILE A 195 5.30 5.33 12.63
N ASP A 196 5.05 4.03 12.47
CA ASP A 196 3.81 3.56 11.85
C ASP A 196 2.58 3.89 12.70
N ALA A 197 2.69 3.86 14.04
CA ALA A 197 1.61 4.31 14.92
C ALA A 197 1.35 5.83 14.76
N ASP A 198 2.39 6.65 14.69
CA ASP A 198 2.27 8.10 14.50
C ASP A 198 1.67 8.44 13.12
N ILE A 199 2.07 7.70 12.07
CA ILE A 199 1.48 7.82 10.72
C ILE A 199 -0.01 7.45 10.76
N ALA A 200 -0.38 6.34 11.40
CA ALA A 200 -1.76 5.88 11.50
C ALA A 200 -2.66 6.89 12.25
N TYR A 201 -2.18 7.46 13.35
CA TYR A 201 -2.89 8.56 14.00
C TYR A 201 -3.05 9.77 13.07
N GLY A 202 -1.99 10.13 12.34
CA GLY A 202 -2.05 11.20 11.34
C GLY A 202 -3.07 10.93 10.22
N GLN A 203 -3.19 9.68 9.80
CA GLN A 203 -4.19 9.24 8.82
C GLN A 203 -5.62 9.35 9.38
N LEU A 204 -5.87 8.85 10.60
CA LEU A 204 -7.17 8.98 11.26
C LEU A 204 -7.56 10.46 11.46
N LEU A 205 -6.64 11.30 11.93
CA LEU A 205 -6.91 12.73 12.12
C LEU A 205 -7.34 13.42 10.82
N ARG A 206 -6.74 13.09 9.68
CA ARG A 206 -7.15 13.62 8.38
C ARG A 206 -8.54 13.18 7.97
N ARG A 207 -9.03 12.04 8.45
CA ARG A 207 -10.38 11.51 8.17
C ARG A 207 -11.46 12.03 9.13
N MET A 208 -11.08 12.81 10.16
CA MET A 208 -12.02 13.38 11.13
C MET A 208 -12.74 14.61 10.56
N THR A 209 -13.46 14.40 9.47
CA THR A 209 -14.23 15.46 8.79
C THR A 209 -15.69 15.55 9.26
N SER A 210 -16.20 14.51 9.95
CA SER A 210 -17.55 14.46 10.47
C SER A 210 -17.64 15.08 11.87
N GLN A 211 -18.65 15.94 12.08
CA GLN A 211 -19.03 16.46 13.39
C GLN A 211 -20.09 15.59 14.10
N ASP A 212 -20.59 14.55 13.42
CA ASP A 212 -21.58 13.63 13.96
C ASP A 212 -21.04 12.96 15.24
N PRO A 213 -21.72 13.09 16.40
CA PRO A 213 -21.30 12.49 17.65
C PRO A 213 -21.32 10.96 17.63
N HIS A 214 -22.06 10.34 16.73
CA HIS A 214 -22.13 8.88 16.56
C HIS A 214 -21.00 8.33 15.70
N THR A 215 -20.15 9.18 15.10
CA THR A 215 -18.97 8.75 14.38
C THR A 215 -17.78 8.56 15.34
N ARG A 216 -17.21 7.37 15.35
CA ARG A 216 -16.00 6.99 16.10
C ARG A 216 -14.90 6.54 15.15
N TYR A 217 -13.70 6.49 15.65
CA TYR A 217 -12.51 6.12 14.90
C TYR A 217 -11.79 4.97 15.58
N ALA A 218 -11.24 4.04 14.82
CA ALA A 218 -10.49 2.92 15.36
C ALA A 218 -9.09 2.85 14.76
N LEU A 219 -8.09 2.68 15.62
CA LEU A 219 -6.76 2.26 15.25
C LEU A 219 -6.61 0.78 15.58
N VAL A 220 -6.35 -0.04 14.57
CA VAL A 220 -6.26 -1.49 14.71
C VAL A 220 -4.82 -1.93 14.42
N VAL A 221 -4.20 -2.60 15.38
CA VAL A 221 -2.77 -2.96 15.31
C VAL A 221 -2.52 -4.39 15.77
N PRO A 222 -1.45 -5.06 15.29
CA PRO A 222 -1.03 -6.35 15.84
C PRO A 222 -0.47 -6.16 17.25
N SER A 223 -0.45 -7.22 18.05
CA SER A 223 0.09 -7.23 19.44
C SER A 223 1.48 -6.60 19.56
N SER A 224 2.32 -6.83 18.54
CA SER A 224 3.67 -6.26 18.53
C SER A 224 3.72 -4.74 18.50
N SER A 225 2.66 -4.07 18.06
CA SER A 225 2.54 -2.61 17.95
C SER A 225 1.63 -1.98 18.99
N ALA A 226 0.96 -2.77 19.84
CA ALA A 226 0.00 -2.32 20.86
C ALA A 226 0.58 -1.23 21.78
N LYS A 227 1.83 -1.43 22.27
CA LYS A 227 2.51 -0.45 23.12
C LYS A 227 2.77 0.88 22.40
N ALA A 228 3.08 0.85 21.11
CA ALA A 228 3.30 2.06 20.32
C ALA A 228 1.97 2.79 20.06
N ALA A 229 0.92 2.07 19.71
CA ALA A 229 -0.41 2.62 19.48
C ALA A 229 -1.03 3.28 20.73
N THR A 230 -0.68 2.81 21.93
CA THR A 230 -1.19 3.38 23.19
C THR A 230 -0.32 4.51 23.76
N ARG A 231 0.72 4.99 23.05
CA ARG A 231 1.52 6.15 23.49
C ARG A 231 0.73 7.45 23.54
N VAL A 232 -0.29 7.60 22.66
CA VAL A 232 -1.23 8.73 22.77
C VAL A 232 -2.06 8.53 24.04
N PRO A 233 -2.05 9.51 24.98
CA PRO A 233 -2.74 9.38 26.26
C PRO A 233 -4.23 9.08 26.10
N ALA A 234 -4.78 8.28 27.00
CA ALA A 234 -6.17 7.84 26.97
C ALA A 234 -7.18 8.99 26.88
N HIS A 235 -6.98 10.04 27.68
CA HIS A 235 -7.87 11.22 27.66
C HIS A 235 -7.85 11.94 26.29
N VAL A 236 -6.71 11.97 25.57
CA VAL A 236 -6.62 12.55 24.23
C VAL A 236 -7.37 11.68 23.23
N ARG A 237 -7.18 10.35 23.29
CA ARG A 237 -7.90 9.39 22.44
C ARG A 237 -9.41 9.52 22.67
N TRP A 238 -9.84 9.64 23.92
CA TRP A 238 -11.25 9.84 24.27
C TRP A 238 -11.81 11.13 23.67
N LEU A 239 -11.11 12.26 23.79
CA LEU A 239 -11.51 13.54 23.18
C LEU A 239 -11.65 13.44 21.65
N LEU A 240 -10.77 12.68 21.01
CA LEU A 240 -10.77 12.45 19.56
C LEU A 240 -11.68 11.30 19.14
N ARG A 241 -12.36 10.65 20.10
CA ARG A 241 -13.21 9.47 19.82
C ARG A 241 -12.46 8.32 19.11
N ILE A 242 -11.19 8.16 19.45
CA ILE A 242 -10.33 7.09 18.90
C ILE A 242 -10.28 5.92 19.90
N ASP A 243 -10.73 4.77 19.45
CA ASP A 243 -10.53 3.49 20.12
C ASP A 243 -9.32 2.77 19.52
N VAL A 244 -8.54 2.09 20.35
CA VAL A 244 -7.41 1.27 19.89
C VAL A 244 -7.74 -0.19 20.13
N TYR A 245 -7.53 -1.01 19.10
CA TYR A 245 -7.73 -2.45 19.14
C TYR A 245 -6.45 -3.19 18.81
N GLU A 246 -6.20 -4.25 19.53
CA GLU A 246 -5.14 -5.22 19.28
C GLU A 246 -5.72 -6.43 18.55
N VAL A 247 -5.04 -6.87 17.49
CA VAL A 247 -5.25 -8.19 16.88
C VAL A 247 -4.07 -9.07 17.25
N THR A 248 -4.35 -10.13 18.00
CA THR A 248 -3.35 -11.06 18.48
C THR A 248 -2.89 -12.03 17.38
N ASP A 249 -1.80 -12.78 17.63
CA ASP A 249 -1.27 -13.74 16.65
C ASP A 249 -2.20 -14.93 16.41
N ASP A 250 -3.08 -15.22 17.37
CA ASP A 250 -4.16 -16.22 17.27
C ASP A 250 -5.48 -15.61 16.76
N ASN A 251 -5.42 -14.44 16.13
CA ASN A 251 -6.55 -13.74 15.53
C ASN A 251 -7.69 -13.39 16.51
N GLN A 252 -7.36 -13.07 17.76
CA GLN A 252 -8.31 -12.49 18.69
C GLN A 252 -8.23 -10.97 18.67
N VAL A 253 -9.39 -10.31 18.72
CA VAL A 253 -9.46 -8.85 18.85
C VAL A 253 -9.68 -8.46 20.29
N ARG A 254 -8.87 -7.52 20.78
CA ARG A 254 -8.96 -6.99 22.16
C ARG A 254 -8.97 -5.46 22.11
N PRO A 255 -9.97 -4.79 22.72
CA PRO A 255 -9.89 -3.35 22.90
C PRO A 255 -8.74 -3.03 23.88
N LEU A 256 -7.88 -2.08 23.50
CA LEU A 256 -6.84 -1.53 24.38
C LEU A 256 -7.44 -0.34 25.14
N THR A 257 -8.32 -0.71 26.07
CA THR A 257 -8.93 0.25 27.00
C THR A 257 -7.90 0.81 27.98
N HIS A 258 -8.17 1.93 28.46
CA HIS A 258 -7.48 2.93 29.28
C HIS A 258 -6.84 2.41 30.53
#